data_e670949a7e32d04590ed985edd0a6d8b
#
_entry.id   e670949a7e32d04590ed985edd0a6d8b
#
_cell.length_a   1.000
_cell.length_b   1.000
_cell.length_c   1.000
_cell.angle_alpha   90.00
_cell.angle_beta   90.00
_cell.angle_gamma   90.00
#
_symmetry.space_group_name_H-M   'P 1'
#
loop_
_entity.id
_entity.type
_entity.pdbx_description
1 polymer ?
#
loop_
_entity_poly.entity_id
_entity_poly.type
_entity_poly.pdbx_seq_one_letter_code
_entity_poly.pdbx_strand_id
1 'polypeptide(L)'
;MVLQRRALSSYPKAVCNDGTTAAYYAPEAAHRAGQTVLVYLEGGGACFSADSCARRCGGGEDSPLCSTTTDPEVDFWGRIWSSDPAENPGLHASYKVTFWDTKKGAGKIDI
;
A
#
# COMPACT_ATOMS: atom_id res chain seq x y z
N MET A 1 2.90 11.83 -7.40
CA MET A 1 1.55 11.86 -6.80
C MET A 1 1.66 11.55 -5.32
N VAL A 2 1.25 12.47 -4.48
CA VAL A 2 1.26 12.28 -3.03
C VAL A 2 -0.03 11.58 -2.60
N LEU A 3 0.13 10.48 -1.86
CA LEU A 3 -0.98 9.70 -1.32
C LEU A 3 -0.94 9.76 0.21
N GLN A 4 -2.10 9.89 0.82
CA GLN A 4 -2.29 9.99 2.26
C GLN A 4 -2.66 8.62 2.85
N ARG A 5 -2.14 8.33 4.02
CA ARG A 5 -2.46 7.10 4.76
C ARG A 5 -3.91 7.10 5.24
N ARG A 6 -4.60 6.01 4.98
CA ARG A 6 -5.98 5.76 5.41
C ARG A 6 -6.01 4.48 6.23
N ALA A 7 -6.19 4.59 7.54
CA ALA A 7 -6.32 3.42 8.40
C ALA A 7 -7.71 2.80 8.27
N LEU A 8 -7.77 1.48 8.21
CA LEU A 8 -9.02 0.72 8.12
C LEU A 8 -9.61 0.43 9.52
N SER A 9 -9.64 1.44 10.37
CA SER A 9 -10.06 1.32 11.77
C SER A 9 -11.52 0.89 11.96
N SER A 10 -12.38 1.19 10.98
CA SER A 10 -13.79 0.80 10.99
C SER A 10 -14.01 -0.67 10.60
N TYR A 11 -12.95 -1.37 10.22
CA TYR A 11 -13.01 -2.76 9.74
C TYR A 11 -12.13 -3.62 10.65
N PRO A 12 -12.65 -4.17 11.74
CA PRO A 12 -11.83 -4.84 12.77
C PRO A 12 -11.12 -6.10 12.27
N LYS A 13 -11.56 -6.68 11.15
CA LYS A 13 -10.89 -7.83 10.53
C LYS A 13 -9.81 -7.43 9.53
N ALA A 14 -9.69 -6.16 9.18
CA ALA A 14 -8.66 -5.64 8.28
C ALA A 14 -7.38 -5.40 9.08
N VAL A 15 -6.60 -6.45 9.25
CA VAL A 15 -5.38 -6.43 10.06
C VAL A 15 -4.21 -7.00 9.26
N CYS A 16 -3.02 -6.53 9.58
CA CYS A 16 -1.75 -7.11 9.11
C CYS A 16 -1.47 -8.42 9.86
N ASN A 17 -0.45 -9.16 9.42
CA ASN A 17 -0.13 -10.46 10.01
C ASN A 17 0.24 -10.39 11.49
N ASP A 18 0.72 -9.25 11.98
CA ASP A 18 1.01 -9.02 13.40
C ASP A 18 -0.20 -8.51 14.20
N GLY A 19 -1.37 -8.41 13.58
CA GLY A 19 -2.59 -7.94 14.22
C GLY A 19 -2.77 -6.43 14.24
N THR A 20 -1.84 -5.64 13.72
CA THR A 20 -2.01 -4.19 13.62
C THR A 20 -3.06 -3.85 12.56
N THR A 21 -3.77 -2.73 12.75
CA THR A 21 -4.79 -2.25 11.82
C THR A 21 -4.20 -1.99 10.45
N ALA A 22 -4.75 -2.61 9.42
CA ALA A 22 -4.32 -2.39 8.05
C ALA A 22 -4.61 -0.95 7.60
N ALA A 23 -3.84 -0.48 6.62
CA ALA A 23 -4.01 0.84 6.04
C ALA A 23 -3.76 0.76 4.53
N TYR A 24 -4.29 1.75 3.82
CA TYR A 24 -4.00 1.97 2.42
C TYR A 24 -3.65 3.43 2.20
N TYR A 25 -3.12 3.75 1.04
CA TYR A 25 -2.81 5.11 0.64
C TYR A 25 -3.71 5.53 -0.51
N ALA A 26 -4.23 6.73 -0.43
CA ALA A 26 -5.13 7.31 -1.41
C ALA A 26 -4.86 8.81 -1.55
N PRO A 27 -5.26 9.43 -2.69
CA PRO A 27 -5.20 10.88 -2.84
C PRO A 27 -5.99 11.60 -1.75
N GLU A 28 -5.58 12.82 -1.41
CA GLU A 28 -6.34 13.67 -0.50
C GLU A 28 -7.73 14.01 -1.07
N ALA A 29 -7.79 14.30 -2.36
CA ALA A 29 -9.05 14.53 -3.06
C ALA A 29 -9.92 13.28 -3.07
N ALA A 30 -11.23 13.47 -2.88
CA ALA A 30 -12.18 12.36 -2.89
C ALA A 30 -12.34 11.75 -4.30
N HIS A 31 -12.66 10.47 -4.35
CA HIS A 31 -13.07 9.81 -5.58
C HIS A 31 -14.32 10.48 -6.16
N ARG A 32 -14.30 10.73 -7.47
CA ARG A 32 -15.42 11.33 -8.18
C ARG A 32 -16.29 10.25 -8.84
N ALA A 33 -17.59 10.49 -8.91
CA ALA A 33 -18.51 9.60 -9.60
C ALA A 33 -18.05 9.38 -11.06
N GLY A 34 -18.02 8.14 -11.50
CA GLY A 34 -17.59 7.75 -12.84
C GLY A 34 -16.08 7.70 -13.04
N GLN A 35 -15.29 8.13 -12.08
CA GLN A 35 -13.83 8.05 -12.16
C GLN A 35 -13.38 6.60 -11.98
N THR A 36 -12.50 6.14 -12.87
CA THR A 36 -11.89 4.81 -12.75
C THR A 36 -11.04 4.73 -11.48
N VAL A 37 -11.17 3.65 -10.73
CA VAL A 37 -10.32 3.36 -9.58
C VAL A 37 -9.21 2.40 -10.01
N LEU A 38 -7.96 2.79 -9.80
CA LEU A 38 -6.81 1.93 -9.96
C LEU A 38 -6.34 1.46 -8.58
N VAL A 39 -6.41 0.17 -8.34
CA VAL A 39 -5.85 -0.45 -7.14
C VAL A 39 -4.51 -1.07 -7.49
N TYR A 40 -3.45 -0.51 -6.97
CA TYR A 40 -2.10 -1.01 -7.18
C TYR A 40 -1.66 -1.87 -5.99
N LEU A 41 -1.28 -3.10 -6.28
CA LEU A 41 -0.74 -4.03 -5.29
C LEU A 41 0.75 -4.19 -5.51
N GLU A 42 1.53 -3.65 -4.60
CA GLU A 42 3.00 -3.73 -4.69
C GLU A 42 3.47 -5.17 -4.54
N GLY A 43 4.46 -5.55 -5.31
CA GLY A 43 5.09 -6.86 -5.20
C GLY A 43 5.73 -7.04 -3.82
N GLY A 44 5.63 -8.25 -3.29
CA GLY A 44 6.18 -8.56 -1.98
C GLY A 44 6.77 -9.95 -1.95
N GLY A 45 6.18 -10.79 -1.21
CA GLY A 45 6.51 -12.19 -1.03
C GLY A 45 5.49 -12.79 -0.10
N ALA A 46 5.70 -14.02 0.25
CA ALA A 46 4.85 -14.73 1.20
C ALA A 46 5.73 -15.56 2.13
N CYS A 47 5.29 -15.75 3.34
CA CYS A 47 5.87 -16.76 4.21
C CYS A 47 5.08 -18.07 4.06
N PHE A 48 5.76 -19.20 4.16
CA PHE A 48 5.18 -20.51 3.89
C PHE A 48 5.51 -21.57 4.94
N SER A 49 6.28 -21.21 5.97
CA SER A 49 6.64 -22.07 7.09
C SER A 49 6.72 -21.26 8.36
N ALA A 50 6.68 -21.91 9.52
CA ALA A 50 6.86 -21.24 10.80
C ALA A 50 8.16 -20.44 10.84
N ASP A 51 9.23 -21.00 10.30
CA ASP A 51 10.55 -20.37 10.26
C ASP A 51 10.61 -19.16 9.33
N SER A 52 10.08 -19.28 8.10
CA SER A 52 10.03 -18.17 7.16
C SER A 52 9.11 -17.04 7.65
N CYS A 53 8.00 -17.36 8.29
CA CYS A 53 7.09 -16.37 8.87
C CYS A 53 7.70 -15.67 10.08
N ALA A 54 8.42 -16.40 10.93
CA ALA A 54 9.14 -15.81 12.06
C ALA A 54 10.21 -14.82 11.60
N ARG A 55 10.95 -15.13 10.54
CA ARG A 55 11.94 -14.22 9.96
C ARG A 55 11.28 -12.99 9.34
N ARG A 56 10.16 -13.18 8.63
CA ARG A 56 9.43 -12.09 7.99
C ARG A 56 8.80 -11.13 9.00
N CYS A 57 8.34 -11.64 10.14
CA CYS A 57 7.61 -10.89 11.16
C CYS A 57 8.43 -10.62 12.43
N GLY A 58 9.63 -11.13 12.54
CA GLY A 58 10.34 -11.32 13.80
C GLY A 58 11.22 -10.18 14.30
N GLY A 59 11.15 -8.97 13.80
CA GLY A 59 11.78 -7.82 14.43
C GLY A 59 13.18 -7.44 13.93
N GLY A 60 13.67 -7.98 12.84
CA GLY A 60 14.91 -7.52 12.20
C GLY A 60 14.70 -6.35 11.25
N GLU A 61 15.72 -5.97 10.49
CA GLU A 61 15.62 -4.93 9.47
C GLU A 61 14.57 -5.26 8.40
N ASP A 62 14.28 -6.53 8.21
CA ASP A 62 13.30 -7.04 7.26
C ASP A 62 11.90 -7.27 7.88
N SER A 63 11.71 -6.90 9.14
CA SER A 63 10.51 -7.21 9.90
C SER A 63 9.30 -6.30 9.70
N PRO A 64 9.36 -5.18 9.00
CA PRO A 64 8.16 -4.37 8.76
C PRO A 64 7.12 -5.03 7.85
N LEU A 65 7.42 -6.16 7.26
CA LEU A 65 6.55 -6.81 6.27
C LEU A 65 5.27 -7.45 6.86
N CYS A 66 5.14 -7.51 8.18
CA CYS A 66 3.96 -8.05 8.85
C CYS A 66 3.13 -7.00 9.58
N SER A 67 3.60 -5.77 9.59
CA SER A 67 3.02 -4.69 10.38
C SER A 67 2.43 -3.59 9.50
N THR A 68 1.52 -2.82 10.06
CA THR A 68 0.97 -1.66 9.34
C THR A 68 2.03 -0.60 9.09
N THR A 69 1.89 0.09 7.98
CA THR A 69 2.71 1.27 7.70
C THR A 69 2.36 2.41 8.65
N THR A 70 3.34 3.19 9.04
CA THR A 70 3.16 4.37 9.90
C THR A 70 3.44 5.69 9.18
N ASP A 71 3.95 5.64 7.96
CA ASP A 71 4.22 6.86 7.20
C ASP A 71 2.91 7.57 6.87
N PRO A 72 2.76 8.86 7.19
CA PRO A 72 1.52 9.59 6.97
C PRO A 72 1.20 9.80 5.49
N GLU A 73 2.23 9.85 4.67
CA GLU A 73 2.09 10.03 3.22
C GLU A 73 3.23 9.34 2.47
N VAL A 74 2.99 9.04 1.21
CA VAL A 74 3.98 8.52 0.26
C VAL A 74 3.87 9.27 -1.04
N ASP A 75 4.98 9.41 -1.77
CA ASP A 75 5.01 10.04 -3.08
C ASP A 75 5.45 9.03 -4.14
N PHE A 76 4.59 8.82 -5.12
CA PHE A 76 4.86 7.97 -6.27
C PHE A 76 4.86 8.81 -7.54
N TRP A 77 5.72 8.47 -8.48
CA TRP A 77 5.77 9.17 -9.76
C TRP A 77 6.08 8.21 -10.92
N GLY A 78 5.78 8.68 -12.12
CA GLY A 78 6.04 7.95 -13.35
C GLY A 78 5.05 6.83 -13.64
N ARG A 79 5.00 6.39 -14.89
CA ARG A 79 4.18 5.27 -15.35
C ARG A 79 2.71 5.39 -14.92
N ILE A 80 2.18 4.38 -14.23
CA ILE A 80 0.77 4.34 -13.80
C ILE A 80 0.42 5.42 -12.76
N TRP A 81 1.42 6.01 -12.13
CA TRP A 81 1.23 7.10 -11.15
C TRP A 81 1.14 8.47 -11.81
N SER A 82 1.51 8.57 -13.08
CA SER A 82 1.49 9.84 -13.81
C SER A 82 0.07 10.29 -14.13
N SER A 83 -0.18 11.58 -13.96
CA SER A 83 -1.39 12.25 -14.43
C SER A 83 -1.24 12.81 -15.84
N ASP A 84 -0.08 12.67 -16.46
CA ASP A 84 0.20 13.08 -17.83
C ASP A 84 -0.38 12.06 -18.82
N PRO A 85 -1.33 12.45 -19.69
CA PRO A 85 -1.89 11.54 -20.68
C PRO A 85 -0.86 11.04 -21.71
N ALA A 86 0.24 11.74 -21.91
CA ALA A 86 1.32 11.28 -22.79
C ALA A 86 2.11 10.13 -22.18
N GLU A 87 2.30 10.15 -20.85
CA GLU A 87 3.02 9.11 -20.13
C GLU A 87 2.10 7.95 -19.72
N ASN A 88 0.85 8.25 -19.40
CA ASN A 88 -0.12 7.28 -18.90
C ASN A 88 -1.48 7.45 -19.61
N PRO A 89 -1.57 7.09 -20.90
CA PRO A 89 -2.73 7.42 -21.72
C PRO A 89 -4.05 6.78 -21.25
N GLY A 90 -3.98 5.59 -20.66
CA GLY A 90 -5.18 4.87 -20.23
C GLY A 90 -5.67 5.19 -18.82
N LEU A 91 -4.77 5.58 -17.93
CA LEU A 91 -5.05 5.67 -16.49
C LEU A 91 -4.61 6.99 -15.86
N HIS A 92 -4.27 8.01 -16.65
CA HIS A 92 -3.79 9.30 -16.14
C HIS A 92 -4.81 9.99 -15.22
N ALA A 93 -6.10 9.85 -15.48
CA ALA A 93 -7.18 10.48 -14.71
C ALA A 93 -7.80 9.54 -13.66
N SER A 94 -7.25 8.36 -13.45
CA SER A 94 -7.79 7.40 -12.49
C SER A 94 -7.55 7.85 -11.04
N TYR A 95 -8.43 7.40 -10.15
CA TYR A 95 -8.24 7.50 -8.71
C TYR A 95 -7.35 6.34 -8.26
N LYS A 96 -6.13 6.64 -7.81
CA LYS A 96 -5.09 5.65 -7.58
C LYS A 96 -4.95 5.38 -6.10
N VAL A 97 -5.12 4.12 -5.71
CA VAL A 97 -4.92 3.66 -4.34
C VAL A 97 -3.90 2.53 -4.31
N THR A 98 -3.17 2.42 -3.23
CA THR A 98 -2.22 1.34 -3.03
C THR A 98 -2.22 0.86 -1.59
N PHE A 99 -1.94 -0.42 -1.42
CA PHE A 99 -1.62 -1.02 -0.14
C PHE A 99 -0.11 -1.11 0.01
N TRP A 100 0.38 -0.62 1.13
CA TRP A 100 1.80 -0.53 1.41
C TRP A 100 2.02 -0.80 2.89
N ASP A 101 2.75 -1.83 3.22
CA ASP A 101 2.91 -2.30 4.59
C ASP A 101 4.34 -2.22 5.14
N THR A 102 5.19 -1.38 4.55
CA THR A 102 6.56 -1.27 4.98
C THR A 102 6.92 0.08 5.55
N LYS A 103 7.69 0.07 6.61
CA LYS A 103 8.18 1.28 7.28
C LYS A 103 9.32 1.99 6.55
N LYS A 104 9.94 1.36 5.55
CA LYS A 104 11.13 1.88 4.88
C LYS A 104 10.93 2.16 3.39
N GLY A 105 9.71 2.28 2.93
CA GLY A 105 9.44 2.55 1.53
C GLY A 105 9.84 1.42 0.58
N ALA A 106 10.00 0.23 1.06
CA ALA A 106 10.34 -0.92 0.22
C ALA A 106 9.14 -1.49 -0.55
N GLY A 107 7.94 -0.95 -0.35
CA GLY A 107 6.75 -1.22 -1.12
C GLY A 107 6.43 -2.70 -1.29
N LYS A 108 6.00 -3.36 -0.23
CA LYS A 108 5.65 -4.79 -0.28
C LYS A 108 4.32 -5.03 0.39
N ILE A 109 3.55 -5.93 -0.17
CA ILE A 109 2.34 -6.45 0.44
C ILE A 109 2.67 -7.76 1.12
N ASP A 110 2.21 -7.89 2.33
CA ASP A 110 2.33 -9.12 3.09
C ASP A 110 1.13 -10.02 2.79
N ILE A 111 1.40 -11.17 2.28
CA ILE A 111 0.38 -12.15 1.89
C ILE A 111 0.40 -13.33 2.85
#